data_73b65be3dec6354796068cb9ac56a068
#
_entry.id   73b65be3dec6354796068cb9ac56a068
#
_cell.length_a   1.000
_cell.length_b   1.000
_cell.length_c   1.000
_cell.angle_alpha   90.00
_cell.angle_beta   90.00
_cell.angle_gamma   90.00
#
_symmetry.space_group_name_H-M   'P 1'
#
loop_
_entity.id
_entity.type
_entity.pdbx_description
1 polymer ?
#
loop_
_entity_poly.entity_id
_entity_poly.type
_entity_poly.pdbx_seq_one_letter_code
_entity_poly.pdbx_strand_id
1 'polypeptide(L)'
;MLFPTNATASRCQDFFLRQAPDLDASQVRILDFIPAAERARSEELQIISPRVSAVLFPKERFSIAKAFWQHSGDGVSSRRAEYCSQLFKEGILVDASTLNQSARVCKGPRRYQKKTSIDLDTSGDFTNGNGEVQDPTQFVEERFGRNLDLSKTKNAKLAIRRRIAGSLTADVSLTEAMTLDHDAARRRPVAGFSEDDVYLYPTGMSSIFNAHRNLLRAKGSKRAIVYG
;
A
#
# COMPACT_ATOMS: atom_id res chain seq x y z
N MET A 1 0.52 6.74 12.56
CA MET A 1 0.15 7.14 11.18
C MET A 1 0.28 5.93 10.25
N LEU A 2 -0.57 5.80 9.23
CA LEU A 2 -0.60 4.62 8.37
C LEU A 2 -0.06 4.92 6.97
N PHE A 3 0.72 3.99 6.45
CA PHE A 3 1.38 4.05 5.14
C PHE A 3 1.13 2.78 4.33
N PRO A 4 1.18 2.85 2.99
CA PRO A 4 0.89 1.70 2.12
C PRO A 4 1.99 0.62 2.15
N THR A 5 3.20 0.96 2.55
CA THR A 5 4.34 0.03 2.57
C THR A 5 5.31 0.35 3.71
N ASN A 6 6.07 -0.65 4.13
CA ASN A 6 7.14 -0.50 5.12
C ASN A 6 8.19 0.53 4.68
N ALA A 7 8.58 0.53 3.41
CA ALA A 7 9.54 1.50 2.87
C ALA A 7 9.05 2.96 3.01
N THR A 8 7.74 3.20 2.89
CA THR A 8 7.15 4.52 3.10
C THR A 8 7.11 4.88 4.59
N ALA A 9 6.76 3.92 5.45
CA ALA A 9 6.80 4.08 6.89
C ALA A 9 8.22 4.39 7.40
N SER A 10 9.24 3.70 6.87
CA SER A 10 10.65 3.97 7.20
C SER A 10 11.06 5.41 6.83
N ARG A 11 10.61 5.93 5.69
CA ARG A 11 10.85 7.33 5.33
C ARG A 11 10.23 8.31 6.34
N CYS A 12 9.05 7.99 6.84
CA CYS A 12 8.41 8.79 7.88
C CYS A 12 9.22 8.73 9.18
N GLN A 13 9.67 7.54 9.59
CA GLN A 13 10.52 7.36 10.77
C GLN A 13 11.83 8.16 10.63
N ASP A 14 12.51 8.07 9.50
CA ASP A 14 13.73 8.85 9.22
C ASP A 14 13.49 10.36 9.29
N PHE A 15 12.33 10.81 8.79
CA PHE A 15 11.92 12.21 8.87
C PHE A 15 11.72 12.64 10.33
N PHE A 16 11.05 11.82 11.13
CA PHE A 16 10.85 12.05 12.55
C PHE A 16 12.17 12.24 13.29
N LEU A 17 13.09 11.30 13.12
CA LEU A 17 14.38 11.32 13.83
C LEU A 17 15.23 12.53 13.43
N ARG A 18 15.08 13.04 12.20
CA ARG A 18 15.75 14.27 11.77
C ARG A 18 15.11 15.53 12.32
N GLN A 19 13.78 15.57 12.48
CA GLN A 19 13.04 16.74 12.95
C GLN A 19 13.00 16.84 14.49
N ALA A 20 13.19 15.74 15.18
CA ALA A 20 13.17 15.65 16.63
C ALA A 20 14.38 14.84 17.13
N PRO A 21 15.59 15.44 17.11
CA PRO A 21 16.81 14.76 17.54
C PRO A 21 16.83 14.43 19.04
N ASP A 22 15.91 15.02 19.81
CA ASP A 22 15.68 14.74 21.24
C ASP A 22 14.89 13.44 21.48
N LEU A 23 14.27 12.86 20.43
CA LEU A 23 13.55 11.62 20.55
C LEU A 23 14.49 10.41 20.42
N ASP A 24 14.33 9.46 21.35
CA ASP A 24 14.95 8.15 21.20
C ASP A 24 14.33 7.39 20.02
N ALA A 25 15.17 6.77 19.22
CA ALA A 25 14.73 5.95 18.09
C ALA A 25 13.73 4.83 18.48
N SER A 26 13.80 4.35 19.73
CA SER A 26 12.86 3.36 20.28
C SER A 26 11.43 3.89 20.43
N GLN A 27 11.26 5.22 20.51
CA GLN A 27 9.96 5.88 20.66
C GLN A 27 9.21 6.02 19.33
N VAL A 28 9.92 5.85 18.19
CA VAL A 28 9.32 5.87 16.85
C VAL A 28 9.45 4.50 16.22
N ARG A 29 8.38 3.71 16.28
CA ARG A 29 8.39 2.31 15.88
C ARG A 29 7.52 2.08 14.65
N ILE A 30 7.92 1.11 13.83
CA ILE A 30 7.13 0.64 12.69
C ILE A 30 6.53 -0.72 13.03
N LEU A 31 5.22 -0.86 12.78
CA LEU A 31 4.53 -2.14 12.73
C LEU A 31 4.09 -2.37 11.28
N ASP A 32 4.38 -3.54 10.75
CA ASP A 32 4.04 -3.90 9.37
C ASP A 32 2.99 -5.00 9.37
N PHE A 33 1.81 -4.69 8.85
CA PHE A 33 0.68 -5.62 8.77
C PHE A 33 0.59 -6.18 7.36
N ILE A 34 0.71 -7.50 7.26
CA ILE A 34 0.72 -8.24 6.00
C ILE A 34 -0.30 -9.39 6.05
N PRO A 35 -0.78 -9.87 4.90
CA PRO A 35 -1.69 -11.00 4.86
C PRO A 35 -1.04 -12.28 5.43
N ALA A 36 -1.76 -12.98 6.30
CA ALA A 36 -1.38 -14.30 6.75
C ALA A 36 -1.51 -15.29 5.58
N ALA A 37 -0.43 -16.01 5.25
CA ALA A 37 -0.36 -16.88 4.07
C ALA A 37 -1.49 -17.91 4.00
N GLU A 38 -1.95 -18.41 5.15
CA GLU A 38 -3.00 -19.41 5.24
C GLU A 38 -4.41 -18.86 4.99
N ARG A 39 -4.64 -17.57 5.27
CA ARG A 39 -5.95 -16.90 5.16
C ARG A 39 -6.10 -16.03 3.91
N ALA A 40 -5.00 -15.65 3.28
CA ALA A 40 -4.99 -14.82 2.06
C ALA A 40 -5.13 -15.66 0.77
N ARG A 41 -5.98 -16.68 0.77
CA ARG A 41 -6.11 -17.62 -0.36
C ARG A 41 -7.07 -17.14 -1.44
N SER A 42 -7.94 -16.16 -1.19
CA SER A 42 -8.83 -15.66 -2.22
C SER A 42 -8.05 -14.90 -3.30
N GLU A 43 -8.43 -15.09 -4.56
CA GLU A 43 -7.82 -14.42 -5.70
C GLU A 43 -7.92 -12.89 -5.55
N GLU A 44 -9.02 -12.39 -5.02
CA GLU A 44 -9.26 -10.98 -4.76
C GLU A 44 -8.26 -10.41 -3.76
N LEU A 45 -8.00 -11.09 -2.65
CA LEU A 45 -7.00 -10.66 -1.67
C LEU A 45 -5.59 -10.65 -2.25
N GLN A 46 -5.29 -11.55 -3.18
CA GLN A 46 -4.01 -11.55 -3.89
C GLN A 46 -3.88 -10.35 -4.84
N ILE A 47 -4.95 -9.99 -5.53
CA ILE A 47 -4.99 -8.84 -6.44
C ILE A 47 -4.91 -7.52 -5.66
N ILE A 48 -5.72 -7.36 -4.60
CA ILE A 48 -5.74 -6.16 -3.75
C ILE A 48 -4.43 -6.04 -2.98
N SER A 49 -3.83 -7.18 -2.61
CA SER A 49 -2.62 -7.25 -1.79
C SER A 49 -2.69 -6.30 -0.59
N PRO A 50 -3.67 -6.51 0.33
CA PRO A 50 -3.87 -5.61 1.45
C PRO A 50 -2.64 -5.62 2.34
N ARG A 51 -2.07 -4.45 2.51
CA ARG A 51 -0.89 -4.23 3.34
C ARG A 51 -0.96 -2.83 3.90
N VAL A 52 -0.57 -2.67 5.14
CA VAL A 52 -0.45 -1.37 5.79
C VAL A 52 0.67 -1.41 6.80
N SER A 53 1.46 -0.35 6.85
CA SER A 53 2.52 -0.16 7.84
C SER A 53 2.17 1.03 8.72
N ALA A 54 2.23 0.86 10.03
CA ALA A 54 1.94 1.89 11.02
C ALA A 54 3.24 2.44 11.59
N VAL A 55 3.37 3.78 11.63
CA VAL A 55 4.40 4.46 12.41
C VAL A 55 3.77 4.91 13.72
N LEU A 56 4.28 4.38 14.82
CA LEU A 56 3.91 4.74 16.18
C LEU A 56 4.90 5.79 16.70
N PHE A 57 4.38 6.82 17.36
CA PHE A 57 5.16 7.95 17.90
C PHE A 57 4.41 8.60 19.05
N PRO A 58 5.07 9.38 19.92
CA PRO A 58 4.42 10.11 20.99
C PRO A 58 3.37 11.09 20.46
N LYS A 59 2.19 11.13 21.08
CA LYS A 59 1.04 11.94 20.65
C LYS A 59 1.38 13.42 20.50
N GLU A 60 2.23 13.94 21.36
CA GLU A 60 2.68 15.32 21.39
C GLU A 60 3.44 15.72 20.12
N ARG A 61 3.99 14.75 19.42
CA ARG A 61 4.76 14.94 18.17
C ARG A 61 3.92 14.73 16.90
N PHE A 62 2.61 14.71 17.00
CA PHE A 62 1.70 14.51 15.85
C PHE A 62 1.94 15.53 14.73
N SER A 63 2.34 16.76 15.05
CA SER A 63 2.64 17.81 14.06
C SER A 63 3.73 17.38 13.06
N ILE A 64 4.75 16.65 13.51
CA ILE A 64 5.84 16.13 12.65
C ILE A 64 5.29 15.08 11.68
N ALA A 65 4.49 14.13 12.17
CA ALA A 65 3.84 13.12 11.32
C ALA A 65 2.92 13.76 10.29
N LYS A 66 2.14 14.78 10.71
CA LYS A 66 1.24 15.52 9.83
C LYS A 66 2.02 16.25 8.73
N ALA A 67 3.13 16.90 9.06
CA ALA A 67 4.00 17.57 8.11
C ALA A 67 4.54 16.58 7.06
N PHE A 68 5.05 15.43 7.49
CA PHE A 68 5.49 14.39 6.56
C PHE A 68 4.37 13.95 5.61
N TRP A 69 3.19 13.63 6.17
CA TRP A 69 2.04 13.21 5.38
C TRP A 69 1.61 14.26 4.36
N GLN A 70 1.53 15.55 4.77
CA GLN A 70 1.12 16.64 3.91
C GLN A 70 2.09 16.87 2.74
N HIS A 71 3.40 16.79 3.01
CA HIS A 71 4.44 17.07 2.01
C HIS A 71 4.79 15.87 1.13
N SER A 72 4.61 14.64 1.62
CA SER A 72 4.88 13.45 0.82
C SER A 72 3.66 12.93 0.05
N GLY A 73 2.45 13.15 0.58
CA GLY A 73 1.24 12.54 0.05
C GLY A 73 1.19 11.01 0.14
N ASP A 74 2.11 10.41 0.89
CA ASP A 74 2.34 8.96 0.92
C ASP A 74 1.45 8.19 1.92
N GLY A 75 0.54 8.87 2.62
CA GLY A 75 -0.40 8.22 3.53
C GLY A 75 -1.42 7.32 2.83
N VAL A 76 -2.03 6.42 3.58
CA VAL A 76 -3.16 5.63 3.06
C VAL A 76 -4.45 6.44 3.07
N SER A 77 -5.37 6.15 2.15
CA SER A 77 -6.72 6.71 2.20
C SER A 77 -7.50 6.15 3.39
N SER A 78 -8.51 6.88 3.86
CA SER A 78 -9.42 6.39 4.91
C SER A 78 -10.06 5.04 4.56
N ARG A 79 -10.42 4.86 3.29
CA ARG A 79 -10.98 3.59 2.77
C ARG A 79 -10.00 2.44 2.93
N ARG A 80 -8.73 2.62 2.53
CA ARG A 80 -7.72 1.58 2.70
C ARG A 80 -7.44 1.31 4.17
N ALA A 81 -7.39 2.35 5.00
CA ALA A 81 -7.18 2.21 6.44
C ALA A 81 -8.31 1.39 7.10
N GLU A 82 -9.56 1.71 6.76
CA GLU A 82 -10.74 1.03 7.26
C GLU A 82 -10.79 -0.43 6.80
N TYR A 83 -10.56 -0.69 5.53
CA TYR A 83 -10.47 -2.03 4.97
C TYR A 83 -9.37 -2.87 5.65
N CYS A 84 -8.16 -2.35 5.78
CA CYS A 84 -7.09 -3.05 6.48
C CYS A 84 -7.39 -3.25 7.97
N SER A 85 -8.09 -2.31 8.62
CA SER A 85 -8.53 -2.46 10.00
C SER A 85 -9.53 -3.61 10.16
N GLN A 86 -10.46 -3.75 9.21
CA GLN A 86 -11.40 -4.86 9.19
C GLN A 86 -10.66 -6.20 9.02
N LEU A 87 -9.79 -6.31 8.01
CA LEU A 87 -9.01 -7.52 7.78
C LEU A 87 -8.10 -7.89 8.97
N PHE A 88 -7.62 -6.89 9.71
CA PHE A 88 -6.86 -7.13 10.93
C PHE A 88 -7.74 -7.73 12.04
N LYS A 89 -8.96 -7.21 12.24
CA LYS A 89 -9.92 -7.76 13.19
C LYS A 89 -10.31 -9.22 12.85
N GLU A 90 -10.42 -9.53 11.58
CA GLU A 90 -10.70 -10.89 11.08
C GLU A 90 -9.47 -11.82 11.11
N GLY A 91 -8.30 -11.31 11.51
CA GLY A 91 -7.05 -12.06 11.56
C GLY A 91 -6.50 -12.44 10.18
N ILE A 92 -6.98 -11.79 9.11
CA ILE A 92 -6.43 -11.94 7.75
C ILE A 92 -5.13 -11.16 7.63
N LEU A 93 -5.07 -9.93 8.19
CA LEU A 93 -3.83 -9.20 8.38
C LEU A 93 -3.23 -9.50 9.75
N VAL A 94 -1.94 -9.73 9.77
CA VAL A 94 -1.17 -9.99 10.99
C VAL A 94 0.10 -9.15 11.02
N ASP A 95 0.63 -8.89 12.20
CA ASP A 95 1.93 -8.23 12.33
C ASP A 95 3.02 -9.16 11.78
N ALA A 96 3.83 -8.65 10.85
CA ALA A 96 4.93 -9.38 10.22
C ALA A 96 5.95 -9.92 11.25
N SER A 97 6.09 -9.24 12.39
CA SER A 97 6.99 -9.70 13.47
C SER A 97 6.54 -11.03 14.10
N THR A 98 5.23 -11.28 14.15
CA THR A 98 4.68 -12.52 14.71
C THR A 98 4.94 -13.72 13.81
N LEU A 99 4.93 -13.52 12.49
CA LEU A 99 5.26 -14.59 11.53
C LEU A 99 6.72 -15.04 11.64
N ASN A 100 7.63 -14.10 11.86
CA ASN A 100 9.06 -14.41 12.06
C ASN A 100 9.33 -15.14 13.37
N GLN A 101 8.52 -14.95 14.40
CA GLN A 101 8.64 -15.70 15.66
C GLN A 101 8.15 -17.15 15.51
N SER A 102 7.09 -17.38 14.74
CA SER A 102 6.60 -18.73 14.45
C SER A 102 7.61 -19.57 13.64
N ALA A 103 8.39 -18.93 12.76
CA ALA A 103 9.46 -19.58 12.00
C ALA A 103 10.71 -19.95 12.84
N ARG A 104 10.85 -19.39 14.04
CA ARG A 104 11.92 -19.71 15.00
C ARG A 104 11.58 -20.89 15.92
N VAL A 105 10.52 -21.66 15.63
CA VAL A 105 10.17 -22.84 16.40
C VAL A 105 11.28 -23.88 16.32
N CYS A 106 11.85 -24.11 17.46
CA CYS A 106 12.84 -25.07 17.86
C CYS A 106 13.05 -26.26 16.91
N LYS A 107 14.25 -26.38 16.33
CA LYS A 107 14.80 -27.64 15.78
C LYS A 107 15.07 -28.61 16.92
N GLY A 108 14.04 -29.06 17.64
CA GLY A 108 14.11 -30.11 18.67
C GLY A 108 13.27 -31.31 18.27
N PRO A 109 13.49 -32.48 18.84
CA PRO A 109 12.68 -33.65 18.59
C PRO A 109 11.20 -33.35 18.83
N ARG A 110 10.30 -33.80 17.95
CA ARG A 110 8.84 -33.58 18.00
C ARG A 110 8.19 -33.82 19.38
N ARG A 111 8.82 -34.63 20.21
CA ARG A 111 8.38 -35.02 21.55
C ARG A 111 8.42 -33.88 22.59
N TYR A 112 9.21 -32.81 22.32
CA TYR A 112 9.39 -31.65 23.20
C TYR A 112 8.85 -30.36 22.63
N GLN A 113 8.19 -30.43 21.48
CA GLN A 113 7.51 -29.25 20.93
C GLN A 113 6.20 -29.03 21.70
N LYS A 114 6.16 -27.99 22.55
CA LYS A 114 4.93 -27.52 23.12
C LYS A 114 3.97 -27.21 21.95
N LYS A 115 2.82 -27.90 21.90
CA LYS A 115 1.68 -27.44 21.11
C LYS A 115 1.30 -26.10 21.68
N THR A 116 1.73 -25.03 21.07
CA THR A 116 1.12 -23.72 21.22
C THR A 116 -0.17 -23.78 20.43
N SER A 117 -1.19 -24.42 21.01
CA SER A 117 -2.54 -24.04 20.75
C SER A 117 -2.63 -22.60 21.26
N ILE A 118 -2.50 -21.64 20.38
CA ILE A 118 -3.05 -20.33 20.63
C ILE A 118 -4.53 -20.54 20.52
N ASP A 119 -5.15 -20.90 21.63
CA ASP A 119 -6.56 -20.70 21.85
C ASP A 119 -6.77 -19.17 21.84
N LEU A 120 -6.90 -18.64 20.65
CA LEU A 120 -7.59 -17.37 20.44
C LEU A 120 -9.08 -17.66 20.64
N ASP A 121 -9.44 -17.86 21.92
CA ASP A 121 -10.79 -17.59 22.39
C ASP A 121 -11.03 -16.08 22.30
N THR A 122 -11.11 -15.61 21.10
CA THR A 122 -11.76 -14.36 20.76
C THR A 122 -12.89 -14.73 19.82
N SER A 123 -13.87 -15.47 20.34
CA SER A 123 -15.22 -15.43 19.83
C SER A 123 -15.80 -14.04 20.14
N GLY A 124 -15.22 -13.03 19.54
CA GLY A 124 -15.88 -11.77 19.31
C GLY A 124 -16.94 -12.06 18.25
N ASP A 125 -18.14 -12.27 18.71
CA ASP A 125 -19.35 -12.39 17.93
C ASP A 125 -19.55 -11.10 17.11
N PHE A 126 -18.96 -11.06 15.91
CA PHE A 126 -19.21 -10.02 14.91
C PHE A 126 -20.27 -10.50 13.92
N THR A 127 -21.32 -11.06 14.44
CA THR A 127 -22.57 -11.14 13.72
C THR A 127 -23.24 -9.78 13.80
N ASN A 128 -23.19 -9.00 12.71
CA ASN A 128 -24.34 -8.18 12.41
C ASN A 128 -25.52 -9.15 12.33
N GLY A 129 -26.65 -8.86 12.99
CA GLY A 129 -27.75 -9.75 13.34
C GLY A 129 -28.29 -10.74 12.31
N ASN A 130 -27.55 -11.11 11.28
CA ASN A 130 -27.91 -12.07 10.22
C ASN A 130 -26.88 -13.17 9.97
N GLY A 131 -25.82 -13.33 10.77
CA GLY A 131 -24.97 -14.53 10.71
C GLY A 131 -24.19 -14.79 9.40
N GLU A 132 -24.19 -13.86 8.46
CA GLU A 132 -23.46 -14.00 7.19
C GLU A 132 -22.04 -13.45 7.34
N VAL A 133 -21.06 -14.29 6.97
CA VAL A 133 -19.67 -13.88 6.80
C VAL A 133 -19.64 -12.91 5.62
N GLN A 134 -19.52 -11.61 5.89
CA GLN A 134 -19.45 -10.59 4.85
C GLN A 134 -18.16 -10.79 4.02
N ASP A 135 -18.34 -10.95 2.72
CA ASP A 135 -17.24 -10.93 1.75
C ASP A 135 -16.48 -9.58 1.85
N PRO A 136 -15.15 -9.58 1.94
CA PRO A 136 -14.36 -8.35 1.97
C PRO A 136 -14.64 -7.39 0.81
N THR A 137 -15.03 -7.90 -0.35
CA THR A 137 -15.43 -7.08 -1.50
C THR A 137 -16.76 -6.41 -1.30
N GLN A 138 -17.73 -7.12 -0.71
CA GLN A 138 -19.05 -6.60 -0.37
C GLN A 138 -18.93 -5.43 0.63
N PHE A 139 -18.05 -5.54 1.63
CA PHE A 139 -17.78 -4.43 2.55
C PHE A 139 -17.33 -3.16 1.82
N VAL A 140 -16.45 -3.28 0.82
CA VAL A 140 -15.97 -2.13 0.04
C VAL A 140 -17.08 -1.54 -0.83
N GLU A 141 -17.91 -2.38 -1.45
CA GLU A 141 -19.04 -1.97 -2.28
C GLU A 141 -20.12 -1.25 -1.47
N GLU A 142 -20.55 -1.84 -0.37
CA GLU A 142 -21.60 -1.28 0.49
C GLU A 142 -21.18 0.05 1.13
N ARG A 143 -19.91 0.13 1.59
CA ARG A 143 -19.42 1.29 2.31
C ARG A 143 -19.05 2.46 1.38
N PHE A 144 -18.58 2.16 0.18
CA PHE A 144 -18.02 3.17 -0.72
C PHE A 144 -18.74 3.29 -2.07
N GLY A 145 -19.78 2.50 -2.29
CA GLY A 145 -20.66 2.60 -3.45
C GLY A 145 -19.93 2.39 -4.80
N ARG A 146 -18.96 1.48 -4.86
CA ARG A 146 -18.18 1.18 -6.08
C ARG A 146 -18.08 -0.31 -6.30
N ASN A 147 -18.55 -0.75 -7.44
CA ASN A 147 -18.26 -2.09 -7.94
C ASN A 147 -16.80 -2.13 -8.38
N LEU A 148 -16.00 -2.92 -7.68
CA LEU A 148 -14.60 -3.10 -7.97
C LEU A 148 -14.42 -4.40 -8.72
N ASP A 149 -14.55 -4.37 -10.06
CA ASP A 149 -14.09 -5.46 -10.89
C ASP A 149 -12.56 -5.48 -10.91
N LEU A 150 -12.00 -6.18 -9.94
CA LEU A 150 -10.56 -6.25 -9.72
C LEU A 150 -9.83 -6.97 -10.85
N SER A 151 -10.51 -7.83 -11.61
CA SER A 151 -9.94 -8.57 -12.74
C SER A 151 -9.39 -7.62 -13.81
N LYS A 152 -10.01 -6.46 -13.98
CA LYS A 152 -9.61 -5.43 -14.94
C LYS A 152 -8.54 -4.45 -14.45
N THR A 153 -8.12 -4.54 -13.19
CA THR A 153 -7.22 -3.53 -12.58
C THR A 153 -5.88 -3.40 -13.32
N LYS A 154 -5.28 -4.52 -13.71
CA LYS A 154 -3.99 -4.51 -14.46
C LYS A 154 -4.15 -3.85 -15.81
N ASN A 155 -5.18 -4.21 -16.55
CA ASN A 155 -5.47 -3.67 -17.88
C ASN A 155 -5.81 -2.19 -17.82
N ALA A 156 -6.61 -1.75 -16.84
CA ALA A 156 -6.92 -0.34 -16.63
C ALA A 156 -5.68 0.50 -16.34
N LYS A 157 -4.79 0.02 -15.47
CA LYS A 157 -3.50 0.69 -15.20
C LYS A 157 -2.62 0.78 -16.44
N LEU A 158 -2.55 -0.29 -17.23
CA LEU A 158 -1.80 -0.30 -18.48
C LEU A 158 -2.39 0.68 -19.51
N ALA A 159 -3.71 0.72 -19.68
CA ALA A 159 -4.38 1.68 -20.56
C ALA A 159 -4.08 3.13 -20.16
N ILE A 160 -4.11 3.45 -18.85
CA ILE A 160 -3.74 4.78 -18.33
C ILE A 160 -2.28 5.10 -18.68
N ARG A 161 -1.35 4.17 -18.46
CA ARG A 161 0.06 4.36 -18.76
C ARG A 161 0.31 4.58 -20.26
N ARG A 162 -0.34 3.80 -21.13
CA ARG A 162 -0.31 3.96 -22.59
C ARG A 162 -0.85 5.32 -23.01
N ARG A 163 -1.94 5.78 -22.42
CA ARG A 163 -2.50 7.11 -22.71
C ARG A 163 -1.55 8.23 -22.30
N ILE A 164 -0.92 8.12 -21.14
CA ILE A 164 0.08 9.10 -20.68
C ILE A 164 1.33 9.07 -21.56
N ALA A 165 1.78 7.90 -21.97
CA ALA A 165 2.91 7.74 -22.88
C ALA A 165 2.62 8.25 -24.31
N GLY A 166 1.33 8.44 -24.66
CA GLY A 166 0.91 8.89 -25.98
C GLY A 166 0.79 7.76 -27.00
N SER A 167 0.87 6.51 -26.57
CA SER A 167 0.67 5.33 -27.42
C SER A 167 -0.81 4.93 -27.54
N LEU A 168 -1.70 5.49 -26.75
CA LEU A 168 -3.15 5.32 -26.82
C LEU A 168 -3.82 6.70 -26.87
N THR A 169 -4.31 7.10 -28.02
CA THR A 169 -4.93 8.41 -28.25
C THR A 169 -6.43 8.37 -28.44
N ALA A 170 -6.97 7.27 -28.98
CA ALA A 170 -8.39 7.10 -29.22
C ALA A 170 -9.16 6.72 -27.96
N ASP A 171 -10.44 7.10 -27.92
CA ASP A 171 -11.38 6.59 -26.92
C ASP A 171 -11.88 5.24 -27.36
N VAL A 172 -11.29 4.21 -26.81
CA VAL A 172 -11.55 2.81 -27.11
C VAL A 172 -11.93 2.04 -25.86
N SER A 173 -12.60 0.91 -26.02
CA SER A 173 -12.87 0.01 -24.90
C SER A 173 -11.57 -0.53 -24.29
N LEU A 174 -11.63 -0.97 -23.03
CA LEU A 174 -10.45 -1.50 -22.34
C LEU A 174 -9.86 -2.72 -23.07
N THR A 175 -10.71 -3.54 -23.70
CA THR A 175 -10.27 -4.71 -24.47
C THR A 175 -9.52 -4.30 -25.73
N GLU A 176 -10.04 -3.35 -26.49
CA GLU A 176 -9.37 -2.79 -27.65
C GLU A 176 -8.06 -2.08 -27.30
N ALA A 177 -8.02 -1.36 -26.16
CA ALA A 177 -6.80 -0.73 -25.66
C ALA A 177 -5.66 -1.72 -25.39
N MET A 178 -5.97 -3.02 -25.16
CA MET A 178 -4.98 -4.07 -24.96
C MET A 178 -4.46 -4.66 -26.27
N THR A 179 -5.30 -4.67 -27.32
CA THR A 179 -5.00 -5.31 -28.62
C THR A 179 -4.45 -4.33 -29.65
N LEU A 180 -4.67 -3.04 -29.47
CA LEU A 180 -4.16 -2.02 -30.39
C LEU A 180 -2.63 -2.05 -30.44
N ASP A 181 -2.14 -2.31 -31.64
CA ASP A 181 -0.72 -2.21 -31.93
C ASP A 181 -0.25 -0.75 -31.82
N HIS A 182 0.95 -0.57 -31.33
CA HIS A 182 1.47 0.76 -31.04
C HIS A 182 1.66 1.55 -32.33
N ASP A 183 0.81 2.52 -32.61
CA ASP A 183 1.01 3.46 -33.70
C ASP A 183 2.24 4.33 -33.39
N ALA A 184 3.38 3.92 -33.91
CA ALA A 184 4.66 4.58 -33.69
C ALA A 184 4.67 6.05 -34.12
N ALA A 185 3.77 6.43 -35.04
CA ALA A 185 3.66 7.79 -35.56
C ALA A 185 3.06 8.80 -34.59
N ARG A 186 2.38 8.34 -33.52
CA ARG A 186 1.71 9.20 -32.53
C ARG A 186 2.38 9.23 -31.17
N ARG A 187 3.53 8.58 -31.01
CA ARG A 187 4.31 8.64 -29.76
C ARG A 187 4.80 10.05 -29.49
N ARG A 188 4.93 10.39 -28.22
CA ARG A 188 5.63 11.63 -27.84
C ARG A 188 7.02 11.64 -28.48
N PRO A 189 7.54 12.82 -28.92
CA PRO A 189 8.80 12.91 -29.65
C PRO A 189 10.04 12.73 -28.71
N VAL A 190 9.96 11.78 -27.80
CA VAL A 190 11.05 11.42 -26.89
C VAL A 190 11.47 10.01 -27.23
N ALA A 191 12.65 9.87 -27.83
CA ALA A 191 13.19 8.57 -28.18
C ALA A 191 13.35 7.68 -26.95
N GLY A 192 12.86 6.43 -27.07
CA GLY A 192 12.95 5.43 -26.00
C GLY A 192 11.92 5.59 -24.87
N PHE A 193 10.99 6.55 -24.95
CA PHE A 193 9.92 6.68 -23.96
C PHE A 193 8.76 5.75 -24.25
N SER A 194 8.34 4.99 -23.26
CA SER A 194 7.27 3.99 -23.34
C SER A 194 6.34 4.05 -22.13
N GLU A 195 5.28 3.25 -22.14
CA GLU A 195 4.40 3.08 -20.98
C GLU A 195 5.13 2.53 -19.75
N ASP A 196 6.29 1.89 -19.91
CA ASP A 196 7.07 1.38 -18.79
C ASP A 196 7.82 2.48 -18.02
N ASP A 197 7.96 3.64 -18.64
CA ASP A 197 8.52 4.84 -18.00
C ASP A 197 7.46 5.65 -17.24
N VAL A 198 6.19 5.23 -17.28
CA VAL A 198 5.07 5.91 -16.62
C VAL A 198 4.76 5.26 -15.28
N TYR A 199 4.92 5.99 -14.21
CA TYR A 199 4.64 5.57 -12.85
C TYR A 199 3.35 6.23 -12.32
N LEU A 200 2.41 5.42 -11.85
CA LEU A 200 1.14 5.90 -11.30
C LEU A 200 1.22 6.00 -9.78
N TYR A 201 0.79 7.13 -9.24
CA TYR A 201 0.74 7.40 -7.80
C TYR A 201 -0.69 7.70 -7.36
N PRO A 202 -1.05 7.42 -6.10
CA PRO A 202 -2.42 7.61 -5.61
C PRO A 202 -2.84 9.07 -5.50
N THR A 203 -1.87 10.00 -5.39
CA THR A 203 -2.13 11.44 -5.28
C THR A 203 -1.10 12.24 -6.09
N GLY A 204 -1.49 13.46 -6.50
CA GLY A 204 -0.56 14.38 -7.18
C GLY A 204 0.66 14.73 -6.30
N MET A 205 0.45 14.95 -4.99
CA MET A 205 1.55 15.24 -4.07
C MET A 205 2.53 14.07 -3.99
N SER A 206 2.05 12.83 -3.92
CA SER A 206 2.91 11.64 -3.93
C SER A 206 3.72 11.53 -5.22
N SER A 207 3.12 11.88 -6.37
CA SER A 207 3.81 11.93 -7.67
C SER A 207 4.95 12.96 -7.66
N ILE A 208 4.66 14.19 -7.26
CA ILE A 208 5.65 15.29 -7.18
C ILE A 208 6.78 14.94 -6.22
N PHE A 209 6.45 14.47 -5.03
CA PHE A 209 7.43 14.11 -4.00
C PHE A 209 8.38 12.99 -4.50
N ASN A 210 7.84 11.94 -5.09
CA ASN A 210 8.66 10.83 -5.57
C ASN A 210 9.50 11.20 -6.80
N ALA A 211 8.96 12.02 -7.73
CA ALA A 211 9.72 12.54 -8.86
C ALA A 211 10.90 13.40 -8.40
N HIS A 212 10.66 14.36 -7.50
CA HIS A 212 11.70 15.19 -6.91
C HIS A 212 12.77 14.36 -6.18
N ARG A 213 12.35 13.39 -5.37
CA ARG A 213 13.25 12.49 -4.66
C ARG A 213 14.14 11.67 -5.60
N ASN A 214 13.59 11.18 -6.71
CA ASN A 214 14.34 10.45 -7.72
C ASN A 214 15.37 11.37 -8.41
N LEU A 215 15.00 12.60 -8.71
CA LEU A 215 15.95 13.61 -9.25
C LEU A 215 17.09 13.90 -8.28
N LEU A 216 16.81 14.08 -7.00
CA LEU A 216 17.84 14.30 -5.98
C LEU A 216 18.80 13.11 -5.86
N ARG A 217 18.29 11.88 -5.97
CA ARG A 217 19.13 10.67 -5.95
C ARG A 217 20.00 10.52 -7.19
N ALA A 218 19.45 10.84 -8.35
CA ALA A 218 20.15 10.69 -9.63
C ALA A 218 21.16 11.81 -9.90
N LYS A 219 20.87 13.04 -9.46
CA LYS A 219 21.63 14.25 -9.81
C LYS A 219 22.29 14.95 -8.62
N GLY A 220 22.06 14.47 -7.40
CA GLY A 220 22.45 15.15 -6.17
C GLY A 220 21.58 16.40 -5.89
N SER A 221 21.96 17.15 -4.87
CA SER A 221 21.25 18.38 -4.51
C SER A 221 21.41 19.44 -5.60
N LYS A 222 20.30 19.93 -6.13
CA LYS A 222 20.23 20.99 -7.16
C LYS A 222 19.20 22.04 -6.75
N ARG A 223 19.41 23.27 -7.24
CA ARG A 223 18.38 24.30 -7.14
C ARG A 223 17.20 23.93 -8.04
N ALA A 224 15.99 24.03 -7.53
CA ALA A 224 14.76 23.81 -8.27
C ALA A 224 13.91 25.08 -8.23
N ILE A 225 13.22 25.33 -9.34
CA ILE A 225 12.22 26.41 -9.47
C ILE A 225 10.91 25.72 -9.72
N VAL A 226 9.90 26.06 -8.91
CA VAL A 226 8.53 25.57 -9.06
C VAL A 226 7.66 26.76 -9.42
N TYR A 227 6.93 26.64 -10.52
CA TYR A 227 5.88 27.56 -10.89
C TYR A 227 4.53 27.01 -10.42
N GLY A 228 3.78 27.79 -9.67
CA GLY A 228 2.44 27.51 -9.20
C GLY A 228 1.44 28.52 -9.72
#